data_d86ecb3d46f4e520a2e88042665a4b5e
#
_entry.id   d86ecb3d46f4e520a2e88042665a4b5e
#
_cell.length_a   1.000
_cell.length_b   1.000
_cell.length_c   1.000
_cell.angle_alpha   90.00
_cell.angle_beta   90.00
_cell.angle_gamma   90.00
#
_symmetry.space_group_name_H-M   'P 1'
#
loop_
_entity.id
_entity.type
_entity.pdbx_description
1 polymer ?
#
loop_
_entity_poly.entity_id
_entity_poly.type
_entity_poly.pdbx_seq_one_letter_code
_entity_poly.pdbx_strand_id
1 'polypeptide(L)'
;MKKILYIATIGFTLLTSSCNDFLDRQVPQGIVTGDQIASPEYVDNLVISAYAIWATGDDINSSFSLWNYDVRSDDCYKGGSGTEDGGVFNALEISKGINTTDWNINDIWKRLYQCITRANTALQSLDLMDEKTYPLKDQRIAEMRFLRGHAHFMLKELFKKIVIVDDENMDPDAYNELSNTTYTNNEQWQKIADDFQFAYDNLPEVQ
;
A
#
# COMPACT_ATOMS: atom_id res chain seq x y z
N MET A 1 58.78 37.88 9.13
CA MET A 1 57.35 38.29 8.94
C MET A 1 56.75 37.76 7.63
N LYS A 2 57.38 37.90 6.45
CA LYS A 2 56.82 37.40 5.18
C LYS A 2 56.57 35.89 5.12
N LYS A 3 57.47 35.06 5.70
CA LYS A 3 57.30 33.59 5.71
C LYS A 3 56.12 33.12 6.57
N ILE A 4 55.80 33.81 7.67
CA ILE A 4 54.64 33.49 8.54
C ILE A 4 53.32 33.85 7.82
N LEU A 5 53.31 34.92 7.02
CA LEU A 5 52.17 35.33 6.25
C LEU A 5 51.81 34.31 5.16
N TYR A 6 52.81 33.71 4.47
CA TYR A 6 52.61 32.67 3.46
C TYR A 6 52.05 31.38 4.06
N ILE A 7 52.52 30.99 5.24
CA ILE A 7 52.05 29.78 5.94
C ILE A 7 50.60 29.99 6.40
N ALA A 8 50.25 31.19 6.90
CA ALA A 8 48.87 31.52 7.28
C ALA A 8 47.90 31.56 6.07
N THR A 9 48.38 32.05 4.90
CA THR A 9 47.56 32.09 3.67
C THR A 9 47.31 30.67 3.12
N ILE A 10 48.33 29.79 3.11
CA ILE A 10 48.18 28.39 2.66
C ILE A 10 47.30 27.60 3.61
N GLY A 11 47.41 27.82 4.94
CA GLY A 11 46.49 27.20 5.93
C GLY A 11 45.04 27.61 5.78
N PHE A 12 44.77 28.86 5.38
CA PHE A 12 43.41 29.37 5.21
C PHE A 12 42.74 28.83 3.92
N THR A 13 43.53 28.62 2.84
CA THR A 13 42.99 28.05 1.59
C THR A 13 42.69 26.55 1.68
N LEU A 14 43.31 25.82 2.60
CA LEU A 14 43.03 24.40 2.84
C LEU A 14 41.74 24.20 3.70
N LEU A 15 41.26 25.22 4.40
CA LEU A 15 40.05 25.15 5.19
C LEU A 15 38.76 25.43 4.38
N THR A 16 38.90 25.86 3.13
CA THR A 16 37.72 26.14 2.27
C THR A 16 37.37 24.99 1.33
N SER A 17 38.12 23.90 1.33
CA SER A 17 37.69 22.64 0.68
C SER A 17 36.70 21.90 1.60
N SER A 18 35.60 22.51 1.87
CA SER A 18 34.44 21.85 2.48
C SER A 18 33.92 20.82 1.48
N CYS A 19 33.90 19.57 1.88
CA CYS A 19 33.30 18.49 1.11
C CYS A 19 31.81 18.79 0.94
N ASN A 20 31.37 19.27 -0.22
CA ASN A 20 29.96 19.41 -0.55
C ASN A 20 29.24 18.06 -0.43
N ASP A 21 29.91 16.96 -0.76
CA ASP A 21 29.37 15.59 -0.62
C ASP A 21 28.95 15.19 0.81
N PHE A 22 29.49 15.87 1.85
CA PHE A 22 29.06 15.57 3.22
C PHE A 22 27.73 16.21 3.56
N LEU A 23 27.38 17.32 2.92
CA LEU A 23 26.11 18.03 3.13
C LEU A 23 25.01 17.54 2.16
N ASP A 24 25.41 16.98 1.02
CA ASP A 24 24.54 16.33 0.05
C ASP A 24 24.20 14.86 0.42
N ARG A 25 24.40 14.48 1.67
CA ARG A 25 23.89 13.20 2.14
C ARG A 25 22.38 13.18 1.90
N GLN A 26 21.97 12.41 0.89
CA GLN A 26 20.56 12.03 0.76
C GLN A 26 20.07 11.60 2.13
N VAL A 27 19.04 12.30 2.62
CA VAL A 27 18.46 12.01 3.93
C VAL A 27 18.03 10.54 3.92
N PRO A 28 18.64 9.65 4.71
CA PRO A 28 18.18 8.27 4.78
C PRO A 28 16.82 8.29 5.43
N GLN A 29 15.85 7.74 4.76
CA GLN A 29 14.45 7.56 5.12
C GLN A 29 13.49 8.63 4.58
N GLY A 30 12.87 8.33 3.46
CA GLY A 30 11.54 8.79 3.13
C GLY A 30 11.42 10.02 2.24
N ILE A 31 12.49 10.69 1.84
CA ILE A 31 12.40 11.70 0.79
C ILE A 31 12.99 11.09 -0.49
N VAL A 32 12.10 10.61 -1.33
CA VAL A 32 12.46 10.12 -2.65
C VAL A 32 12.46 11.31 -3.60
N THR A 33 13.55 11.52 -4.33
CA THR A 33 13.62 12.56 -5.36
C THR A 33 12.81 12.16 -6.59
N GLY A 34 12.36 13.14 -7.39
CA GLY A 34 11.60 12.87 -8.61
C GLY A 34 12.27 11.86 -9.55
N ASP A 35 13.61 11.92 -9.67
CA ASP A 35 14.38 10.97 -10.50
C ASP A 35 14.40 9.55 -9.93
N GLN A 36 14.32 9.40 -8.61
CA GLN A 36 14.26 8.10 -7.96
C GLN A 36 12.88 7.46 -8.11
N ILE A 37 11.81 8.25 -8.03
CA ILE A 37 10.42 7.77 -8.20
C ILE A 37 10.23 7.14 -9.58
N ALA A 38 10.89 7.67 -10.60
CA ALA A 38 10.84 7.19 -11.98
C ALA A 38 11.96 6.18 -12.31
N SER A 39 12.51 5.47 -11.34
CA SER A 39 13.52 4.42 -11.60
C SER A 39 12.89 3.02 -11.56
N PRO A 40 13.31 2.08 -12.45
CA PRO A 40 12.83 0.70 -12.45
C PRO A 40 12.93 0.01 -11.09
N GLU A 41 14.07 0.17 -10.40
CA GLU A 41 14.29 -0.43 -9.09
C GLU A 41 13.31 0.10 -8.03
N TYR A 42 13.00 1.39 -8.07
CA TYR A 42 12.05 1.98 -7.12
C TYR A 42 10.62 1.48 -7.38
N VAL A 43 10.23 1.41 -8.65
CA VAL A 43 8.93 0.88 -9.07
C VAL A 43 8.77 -0.58 -8.63
N ASP A 44 9.78 -1.44 -8.86
CA ASP A 44 9.76 -2.83 -8.41
C ASP A 44 9.60 -2.94 -6.89
N ASN A 45 10.25 -2.08 -6.11
CA ASN A 45 10.10 -2.05 -4.66
C ASN A 45 8.67 -1.63 -4.24
N LEU A 46 8.02 -0.70 -4.95
CA LEU A 46 6.63 -0.33 -4.69
C LEU A 46 5.67 -1.48 -5.01
N VAL A 47 5.86 -2.15 -6.14
CA VAL A 47 5.09 -3.34 -6.52
C VAL A 47 5.23 -4.43 -5.46
N ILE A 48 6.46 -4.76 -5.06
CA ILE A 48 6.72 -5.74 -3.99
C ILE A 48 6.05 -5.30 -2.67
N SER A 49 6.08 -4.01 -2.35
CA SER A 49 5.44 -3.47 -1.15
C SER A 49 3.92 -3.69 -1.13
N ALA A 50 3.25 -3.60 -2.29
CA ALA A 50 1.82 -3.88 -2.43
C ALA A 50 1.52 -5.38 -2.28
N TYR A 51 2.32 -6.25 -2.90
CA TYR A 51 2.22 -7.70 -2.71
C TYR A 51 2.50 -8.12 -1.26
N ALA A 52 3.50 -7.51 -0.61
CA ALA A 52 3.87 -7.86 0.75
C ALA A 52 2.71 -7.72 1.72
N ILE A 53 1.95 -6.63 1.67
CA ILE A 53 0.79 -6.47 2.55
C ILE A 53 -0.38 -7.39 2.19
N TRP A 54 -0.44 -7.82 0.92
CA TRP A 54 -1.49 -8.73 0.46
C TRP A 54 -1.22 -10.19 0.85
N ALA A 55 0.04 -10.61 0.91
CA ALA A 55 0.44 -12.02 0.91
C ALA A 55 1.22 -12.50 2.14
N THR A 56 1.66 -11.61 3.05
CA THR A 56 2.52 -12.03 4.16
C THR A 56 1.79 -12.21 5.49
N GLY A 57 2.30 -13.13 6.29
CA GLY A 57 2.04 -13.53 7.67
C GLY A 57 0.79 -12.97 8.39
N ASP A 58 0.88 -11.79 8.96
CA ASP A 58 -0.21 -11.13 9.69
C ASP A 58 -1.05 -10.18 8.82
N ASP A 59 -0.90 -10.27 7.51
CA ASP A 59 -1.53 -9.38 6.54
C ASP A 59 -2.90 -9.89 6.03
N ILE A 60 -3.38 -9.37 4.90
CA ILE A 60 -4.75 -9.56 4.40
C ILE A 60 -5.15 -11.04 4.26
N ASN A 61 -4.21 -11.89 3.83
CA ASN A 61 -4.42 -13.33 3.63
C ASN A 61 -3.88 -14.18 4.78
N SER A 62 -3.61 -13.58 5.92
CA SER A 62 -3.24 -14.33 7.13
C SER A 62 -4.42 -15.11 7.69
N SER A 63 -4.11 -16.06 8.58
CA SER A 63 -5.13 -16.80 9.33
C SER A 63 -6.13 -15.88 10.05
N PHE A 64 -5.71 -14.70 10.51
CA PHE A 64 -6.62 -13.74 11.14
C PHE A 64 -7.62 -13.14 10.17
N SER A 65 -7.24 -12.91 8.93
CA SER A 65 -8.16 -12.43 7.89
C SER A 65 -9.16 -13.51 7.53
N LEU A 66 -8.69 -14.74 7.32
CA LEU A 66 -9.55 -15.90 7.06
C LEU A 66 -10.53 -16.15 8.21
N TRP A 67 -10.11 -16.01 9.46
CA TRP A 67 -10.99 -16.15 10.59
C TRP A 67 -12.15 -15.15 10.61
N ASN A 68 -11.96 -13.94 10.12
CA ASN A 68 -13.06 -12.98 9.98
C ASN A 68 -14.13 -13.43 8.97
N TYR A 69 -13.80 -14.31 8.04
CA TYR A 69 -14.74 -14.91 7.09
C TYR A 69 -15.26 -16.27 7.61
N ASP A 70 -14.36 -17.17 7.89
CA ASP A 70 -14.67 -18.60 8.10
C ASP A 70 -15.47 -18.84 9.38
N VAL A 71 -15.12 -18.19 10.49
CA VAL A 71 -15.85 -18.33 11.77
C VAL A 71 -17.29 -17.79 11.71
N ARG A 72 -17.65 -17.07 10.63
CA ARG A 72 -19.03 -16.57 10.41
C ARG A 72 -19.88 -17.53 9.60
N SER A 73 -19.30 -18.62 9.14
CA SER A 73 -19.97 -19.68 8.39
C SER A 73 -20.24 -20.88 9.30
N ASP A 74 -21.04 -21.82 8.81
CA ASP A 74 -21.30 -23.10 9.48
C ASP A 74 -20.14 -24.10 9.31
N ASP A 75 -19.17 -23.79 8.45
CA ASP A 75 -18.07 -24.67 8.08
C ASP A 75 -16.88 -24.57 9.02
N CYS A 76 -16.81 -23.51 9.83
CA CYS A 76 -15.71 -23.26 10.73
C CYS A 76 -16.17 -22.95 12.16
N TYR A 77 -15.44 -23.48 13.11
CA TYR A 77 -15.64 -23.23 14.54
C TYR A 77 -14.40 -22.59 15.13
N LYS A 78 -14.58 -21.53 15.92
CA LYS A 78 -13.48 -20.80 16.54
C LYS A 78 -12.49 -21.70 17.30
N GLY A 79 -12.99 -22.72 17.97
CA GLY A 79 -12.17 -23.60 18.79
C GLY A 79 -11.70 -22.95 20.09
N GLY A 80 -10.54 -23.41 20.60
CA GLY A 80 -9.91 -22.91 21.81
C GLY A 80 -10.47 -23.46 23.11
N SER A 81 -10.01 -22.90 24.25
CA SER A 81 -10.31 -23.38 25.60
C SER A 81 -11.62 -22.85 26.19
N GLY A 82 -12.31 -21.98 25.49
CA GLY A 82 -13.58 -21.38 25.93
C GLY A 82 -13.91 -20.07 25.19
N THR A 83 -15.02 -19.46 25.56
CA THR A 83 -15.52 -18.23 24.90
C THR A 83 -14.58 -17.04 25.02
N GLU A 84 -13.79 -16.98 26.10
CA GLU A 84 -12.83 -15.91 26.34
C GLU A 84 -11.52 -16.08 25.57
N ASP A 85 -11.22 -17.29 25.11
CA ASP A 85 -10.07 -17.57 24.26
C ASP A 85 -10.35 -17.12 22.84
N GLY A 86 -9.83 -15.95 22.47
CA GLY A 86 -10.17 -15.28 21.21
C GLY A 86 -11.61 -14.76 21.19
N GLY A 87 -12.04 -14.07 22.25
CA GLY A 87 -13.41 -13.58 22.44
C GLY A 87 -13.99 -12.79 21.27
N VAL A 88 -13.14 -12.03 20.55
CA VAL A 88 -13.56 -11.29 19.34
C VAL A 88 -14.00 -12.22 18.18
N PHE A 89 -13.36 -13.37 18.03
CA PHE A 89 -13.74 -14.40 17.06
C PHE A 89 -14.99 -15.16 17.50
N ASN A 90 -15.13 -15.41 18.81
CA ASN A 90 -16.38 -15.95 19.34
C ASN A 90 -17.56 -15.02 19.09
N ALA A 91 -17.37 -13.69 19.23
CA ALA A 91 -18.41 -12.73 18.91
C ALA A 91 -18.83 -12.76 17.44
N LEU A 92 -17.87 -12.96 16.52
CA LEU A 92 -18.14 -13.14 15.09
C LEU A 92 -18.90 -14.43 14.80
N GLU A 93 -18.48 -15.57 15.41
CA GLU A 93 -19.10 -16.88 15.24
C GLU A 93 -20.59 -16.86 15.67
N ILE A 94 -20.87 -16.34 16.85
CA ILE A 94 -22.25 -16.28 17.35
C ILE A 94 -23.02 -15.04 16.86
N SER A 95 -22.42 -14.19 16.07
CA SER A 95 -22.97 -12.92 15.54
C SER A 95 -23.52 -12.01 16.65
N LYS A 96 -22.89 -12.00 17.83
CA LYS A 96 -23.34 -11.26 19.00
C LYS A 96 -22.17 -10.62 19.75
N GLY A 97 -22.32 -9.35 20.12
CA GLY A 97 -21.32 -8.61 20.88
C GLY A 97 -20.16 -8.09 20.03
N ILE A 98 -20.33 -8.04 18.71
CA ILE A 98 -19.36 -7.46 17.78
C ILE A 98 -19.28 -5.95 18.03
N ASN A 99 -18.06 -5.44 18.20
CA ASN A 99 -17.80 -4.03 18.41
C ASN A 99 -17.00 -3.45 17.25
N THR A 100 -17.36 -2.25 16.80
CA THR A 100 -16.61 -1.53 15.77
C THR A 100 -15.19 -1.15 16.20
N THR A 101 -14.89 -1.22 17.49
CA THR A 101 -13.56 -0.99 18.08
C THR A 101 -12.74 -2.26 18.27
N ASP A 102 -13.30 -3.44 17.93
CA ASP A 102 -12.57 -4.69 18.03
C ASP A 102 -11.34 -4.68 17.12
N TRP A 103 -10.20 -5.08 17.68
CA TRP A 103 -8.90 -4.95 17.02
C TRP A 103 -8.84 -5.69 15.69
N ASN A 104 -9.42 -6.88 15.60
CA ASN A 104 -9.44 -7.70 14.39
C ASN A 104 -10.21 -7.03 13.23
N ILE A 105 -11.33 -6.36 13.52
CA ILE A 105 -12.13 -5.63 12.53
C ILE A 105 -11.39 -4.38 12.07
N ASN A 106 -10.81 -3.63 13.01
CA ASN A 106 -10.01 -2.45 12.69
C ASN A 106 -8.75 -2.79 11.90
N ASP A 107 -8.11 -3.91 12.24
CA ASP A 107 -6.86 -4.29 11.60
C ASP A 107 -7.09 -4.68 10.14
N ILE A 108 -8.10 -5.52 9.84
CA ILE A 108 -8.41 -5.86 8.45
C ILE A 108 -8.82 -4.63 7.62
N TRP A 109 -9.60 -3.71 8.19
CA TRP A 109 -9.93 -2.43 7.55
C TRP A 109 -8.67 -1.65 7.17
N LYS A 110 -7.77 -1.43 8.13
CA LYS A 110 -6.52 -0.70 7.91
C LYS A 110 -5.64 -1.36 6.86
N ARG A 111 -5.47 -2.68 6.92
CA ARG A 111 -4.60 -3.42 6.01
C ARG A 111 -5.12 -3.41 4.58
N LEU A 112 -6.42 -3.53 4.39
CA LEU A 112 -7.03 -3.43 3.07
C LEU A 112 -6.83 -2.05 2.47
N TYR A 113 -7.02 -0.97 3.23
CA TYR A 113 -6.72 0.38 2.74
C TYR A 113 -5.22 0.64 2.55
N GLN A 114 -4.35 0.04 3.36
CA GLN A 114 -2.91 0.09 3.11
C GLN A 114 -2.53 -0.61 1.80
N CYS A 115 -3.18 -1.72 1.47
CA CYS A 115 -2.98 -2.38 0.18
C CYS A 115 -3.39 -1.47 -0.98
N ILE A 116 -4.56 -0.84 -0.91
CA ILE A 116 -5.04 0.12 -1.90
C ILE A 116 -4.07 1.30 -2.05
N THR A 117 -3.61 1.88 -0.94
CA THR A 117 -2.66 2.99 -0.95
C THR A 117 -1.34 2.59 -1.62
N ARG A 118 -0.79 1.41 -1.28
CA ARG A 118 0.46 0.92 -1.87
C ARG A 118 0.30 0.62 -3.37
N ALA A 119 -0.84 0.04 -3.76
CA ALA A 119 -1.14 -0.19 -5.17
C ALA A 119 -1.25 1.13 -5.94
N ASN A 120 -1.95 2.14 -5.41
CA ASN A 120 -2.05 3.46 -6.03
C ASN A 120 -0.68 4.17 -6.11
N THR A 121 0.15 4.08 -5.06
CA THR A 121 1.52 4.64 -5.10
C THR A 121 2.37 3.97 -6.18
N ALA A 122 2.25 2.65 -6.35
CA ALA A 122 2.92 1.94 -7.43
C ALA A 122 2.39 2.35 -8.81
N LEU A 123 1.07 2.48 -8.98
CA LEU A 123 0.44 2.95 -10.22
C LEU A 123 0.92 4.35 -10.59
N GLN A 124 0.93 5.29 -9.65
CA GLN A 124 1.46 6.64 -9.86
C GLN A 124 2.91 6.64 -10.35
N SER A 125 3.75 5.78 -9.76
CA SER A 125 5.16 5.66 -10.18
C SER A 125 5.28 4.98 -11.54
N LEU A 126 4.45 3.98 -11.82
CA LEU A 126 4.38 3.29 -13.13
C LEU A 126 3.98 4.25 -14.25
N ASP A 127 3.07 5.20 -14.01
CA ASP A 127 2.68 6.21 -14.99
C ASP A 127 3.86 7.06 -15.48
N LEU A 128 4.84 7.30 -14.61
CA LEU A 128 6.06 8.05 -14.94
C LEU A 128 7.09 7.25 -15.74
N MET A 129 6.93 5.92 -15.84
CA MET A 129 7.89 5.05 -16.53
C MET A 129 7.69 5.08 -18.04
N ASP A 130 8.81 5.05 -18.78
CA ASP A 130 8.81 4.82 -20.23
C ASP A 130 8.85 3.30 -20.50
N GLU A 131 7.97 2.81 -21.36
CA GLU A 131 7.87 1.38 -21.74
C GLU A 131 9.18 0.79 -22.28
N LYS A 132 10.03 1.62 -22.93
CA LYS A 132 11.32 1.15 -23.44
C LYS A 132 12.32 0.89 -22.33
N THR A 133 12.25 1.65 -21.25
CA THR A 133 13.11 1.49 -20.08
C THR A 133 12.57 0.51 -19.06
N TYR A 134 11.26 0.28 -19.08
CA TYR A 134 10.57 -0.65 -18.19
C TYR A 134 9.53 -1.50 -18.96
N PRO A 135 9.95 -2.55 -19.65
CA PRO A 135 9.08 -3.37 -20.49
C PRO A 135 7.93 -4.10 -19.75
N LEU A 136 8.03 -4.21 -18.44
CA LEU A 136 6.99 -4.82 -17.59
C LEU A 136 5.90 -3.84 -17.16
N LYS A 137 5.92 -2.59 -17.63
CA LYS A 137 5.00 -1.52 -17.19
C LYS A 137 3.55 -1.96 -17.20
N ASP A 138 3.03 -2.39 -18.35
CA ASP A 138 1.62 -2.75 -18.52
C ASP A 138 1.21 -3.92 -17.64
N GLN A 139 2.08 -4.93 -17.55
CA GLN A 139 1.85 -6.07 -16.67
C GLN A 139 1.77 -5.63 -15.20
N ARG A 140 2.70 -4.77 -14.74
CA ARG A 140 2.71 -4.26 -13.37
C ARG A 140 1.51 -3.37 -13.05
N ILE A 141 1.06 -2.57 -14.03
CA ILE A 141 -0.21 -1.82 -13.89
C ILE A 141 -1.37 -2.79 -13.67
N ALA A 142 -1.46 -3.85 -14.47
CA ALA A 142 -2.51 -4.84 -14.36
C ALA A 142 -2.48 -5.58 -13.01
N GLU A 143 -1.29 -5.94 -12.52
CA GLU A 143 -1.10 -6.54 -11.19
C GLU A 143 -1.59 -5.58 -10.07
N MET A 144 -1.23 -4.31 -10.13
CA MET A 144 -1.63 -3.33 -9.12
C MET A 144 -3.15 -3.05 -9.15
N ARG A 145 -3.73 -3.00 -10.34
CA ARG A 145 -5.19 -2.90 -10.50
C ARG A 145 -5.89 -4.14 -9.91
N PHE A 146 -5.36 -5.33 -10.12
CA PHE A 146 -5.88 -6.55 -9.48
C PHE A 146 -5.84 -6.45 -7.95
N LEU A 147 -4.70 -6.09 -7.36
CA LEU A 147 -4.57 -5.98 -5.90
C LEU A 147 -5.51 -4.93 -5.32
N ARG A 148 -5.65 -3.77 -5.98
CA ARG A 148 -6.56 -2.70 -5.58
C ARG A 148 -8.01 -3.16 -5.65
N GLY A 149 -8.41 -3.77 -6.74
CA GLY A 149 -9.76 -4.33 -6.93
C GLY A 149 -10.08 -5.39 -5.89
N HIS A 150 -9.13 -6.31 -5.61
CA HIS A 150 -9.29 -7.36 -4.60
C HIS A 150 -9.44 -6.78 -3.19
N ALA A 151 -8.64 -5.78 -2.83
CA ALA A 151 -8.76 -5.13 -1.52
C ALA A 151 -10.11 -4.40 -1.35
N HIS A 152 -10.57 -3.68 -2.39
CA HIS A 152 -11.90 -3.07 -2.38
C HIS A 152 -13.03 -4.12 -2.34
N PHE A 153 -12.87 -5.25 -3.03
CA PHE A 153 -13.82 -6.35 -3.00
C PHE A 153 -13.99 -6.90 -1.58
N MET A 154 -12.89 -7.23 -0.90
CA MET A 154 -12.92 -7.70 0.48
C MET A 154 -13.53 -6.66 1.44
N LEU A 155 -13.17 -5.39 1.30
CA LEU A 155 -13.79 -4.31 2.07
C LEU A 155 -15.30 -4.27 1.85
N LYS A 156 -15.72 -4.39 0.60
CA LYS A 156 -17.15 -4.31 0.22
C LYS A 156 -17.95 -5.45 0.79
N GLU A 157 -17.42 -6.67 0.79
CA GLU A 157 -18.07 -7.84 1.39
C GLU A 157 -18.21 -7.70 2.91
N LEU A 158 -17.13 -7.25 3.59
CA LEU A 158 -17.12 -7.15 5.06
C LEU A 158 -17.93 -5.95 5.59
N PHE A 159 -17.77 -4.79 4.95
CA PHE A 159 -18.26 -3.51 5.51
C PHE A 159 -19.41 -2.88 4.72
N LYS A 160 -19.76 -3.40 3.57
CA LYS A 160 -20.86 -2.97 2.68
C LYS A 160 -20.74 -1.55 2.13
N LYS A 161 -20.57 -0.53 2.99
CA LYS A 161 -20.37 0.87 2.58
C LYS A 161 -18.91 1.23 2.81
N ILE A 162 -18.16 1.38 1.73
CA ILE A 162 -16.73 1.63 1.74
C ILE A 162 -16.41 2.93 1.01
N VAL A 163 -15.22 3.46 1.25
CA VAL A 163 -14.64 4.53 0.45
C VAL A 163 -13.90 3.89 -0.72
N ILE A 164 -14.25 4.24 -1.94
CA ILE A 164 -13.49 3.83 -3.13
C ILE A 164 -12.35 4.83 -3.35
N VAL A 165 -11.13 4.33 -3.50
CA VAL A 165 -9.92 5.09 -3.77
C VAL A 165 -9.31 4.53 -5.05
N ASP A 166 -9.84 4.96 -6.19
CA ASP A 166 -9.50 4.45 -7.53
C ASP A 166 -8.73 5.46 -8.39
N ASP A 167 -8.40 6.63 -7.84
CA ASP A 167 -7.56 7.63 -8.48
C ASP A 167 -6.16 7.61 -7.82
N GLU A 168 -5.19 7.06 -8.53
CA GLU A 168 -3.80 7.00 -8.10
C GLU A 168 -3.11 8.37 -8.08
N ASN A 169 -3.63 9.35 -8.83
CA ASN A 169 -3.08 10.70 -8.93
C ASN A 169 -3.81 11.71 -8.02
N MET A 170 -4.64 11.21 -7.12
CA MET A 170 -5.37 12.06 -6.18
C MET A 170 -4.41 12.84 -5.27
N ASP A 171 -4.68 14.13 -5.12
CA ASP A 171 -3.98 14.97 -4.16
C ASP A 171 -4.15 14.41 -2.74
N PRO A 172 -3.07 14.25 -1.95
CA PRO A 172 -3.14 13.76 -0.57
C PRO A 172 -4.15 14.50 0.31
N ASP A 173 -4.35 15.79 0.10
CA ASP A 173 -5.33 16.58 0.84
C ASP A 173 -6.78 16.22 0.47
N ALA A 174 -7.01 15.74 -0.76
CA ALA A 174 -8.32 15.30 -1.23
C ALA A 174 -8.78 13.98 -0.59
N TYR A 175 -7.89 13.19 -0.02
CA TYR A 175 -8.27 11.96 0.71
C TYR A 175 -9.20 12.25 1.87
N ASN A 176 -9.08 13.41 2.51
CA ASN A 176 -9.94 13.80 3.63
C ASN A 176 -11.37 14.13 3.21
N GLU A 177 -11.59 14.42 1.92
CA GLU A 177 -12.90 14.74 1.34
C GLU A 177 -13.63 13.47 0.85
N LEU A 178 -12.95 12.32 0.81
CA LEU A 178 -13.53 11.07 0.35
C LEU A 178 -14.60 10.59 1.34
N SER A 179 -15.73 10.16 0.78
CA SER A 179 -16.86 9.65 1.55
C SER A 179 -17.32 8.28 1.03
N ASN A 180 -17.79 7.43 1.92
CA ASN A 180 -18.44 6.18 1.56
C ASN A 180 -19.82 6.37 0.90
N THR A 181 -20.25 7.61 0.74
CA THR A 181 -21.51 7.99 0.05
C THR A 181 -21.25 8.65 -1.31
N THR A 182 -19.99 8.83 -1.71
CA THR A 182 -19.62 9.41 -3.03
C THR A 182 -20.18 8.58 -4.17
N TYR A 183 -20.16 7.27 -4.05
CA TYR A 183 -20.67 6.33 -5.03
C TYR A 183 -21.85 5.53 -4.46
N THR A 184 -22.83 5.25 -5.31
CA THR A 184 -23.92 4.31 -5.01
C THR A 184 -23.37 2.88 -4.86
N ASN A 185 -24.17 1.98 -4.29
CA ASN A 185 -23.75 0.59 -4.15
C ASN A 185 -23.34 -0.06 -5.49
N ASN A 186 -24.08 0.21 -6.56
CA ASN A 186 -23.80 -0.37 -7.88
C ASN A 186 -22.54 0.24 -8.51
N GLU A 187 -22.31 1.54 -8.34
CA GLU A 187 -21.10 2.19 -8.83
C GLU A 187 -19.86 1.67 -8.10
N GLN A 188 -19.94 1.42 -6.80
CA GLN A 188 -18.83 0.80 -6.06
C GLN A 188 -18.48 -0.58 -6.61
N TRP A 189 -19.49 -1.43 -6.89
CA TRP A 189 -19.28 -2.74 -7.50
C TRP A 189 -18.72 -2.63 -8.92
N GLN A 190 -19.19 -1.65 -9.71
CA GLN A 190 -18.69 -1.43 -11.05
C GLN A 190 -17.20 -1.06 -11.04
N LYS A 191 -16.78 -0.15 -10.15
CA LYS A 191 -15.37 0.23 -10.03
C LYS A 191 -14.46 -0.94 -9.65
N ILE A 192 -14.94 -1.83 -8.78
CA ILE A 192 -14.24 -3.07 -8.42
C ILE A 192 -14.13 -3.99 -9.66
N ALA A 193 -15.23 -4.15 -10.39
CA ALA A 193 -15.26 -4.95 -11.61
C ALA A 193 -14.35 -4.37 -12.70
N ASP A 194 -14.27 -3.05 -12.83
CA ASP A 194 -13.41 -2.38 -13.80
C ASP A 194 -11.91 -2.64 -13.53
N ASP A 195 -11.50 -2.70 -12.27
CA ASP A 195 -10.13 -3.06 -11.88
C ASP A 195 -9.83 -4.53 -12.22
N PHE A 196 -10.74 -5.45 -11.95
CA PHE A 196 -10.59 -6.86 -12.31
C PHE A 196 -10.62 -7.09 -13.83
N GLN A 197 -11.50 -6.38 -14.54
CA GLN A 197 -11.58 -6.49 -16.01
C GLN A 197 -10.28 -5.99 -16.65
N PHE A 198 -9.76 -4.86 -16.18
CA PHE A 198 -8.48 -4.37 -16.68
C PHE A 198 -7.35 -5.38 -16.44
N ALA A 199 -7.30 -5.97 -15.24
CA ALA A 199 -6.31 -6.99 -14.93
C ALA A 199 -6.46 -8.23 -15.85
N TYR A 200 -7.68 -8.70 -16.04
CA TYR A 200 -7.97 -9.84 -16.92
C TYR A 200 -7.51 -9.61 -18.37
N ASP A 201 -7.72 -8.40 -18.87
CA ASP A 201 -7.39 -8.05 -20.26
C ASP A 201 -5.89 -7.86 -20.51
N ASN A 202 -5.10 -7.58 -19.43
CA ASN A 202 -3.70 -7.17 -19.58
C ASN A 202 -2.69 -8.09 -18.87
N LEU A 203 -3.13 -9.04 -18.04
CA LEU A 203 -2.24 -10.03 -17.45
C LEU A 203 -1.99 -11.19 -18.44
N PRO A 204 -0.78 -11.77 -18.45
CA PRO A 204 -0.50 -12.95 -19.26
C PRO A 204 -1.32 -14.16 -18.76
N GLU A 205 -1.78 -15.01 -19.71
CA GLU A 205 -2.56 -16.21 -19.37
C GLU A 205 -1.74 -17.26 -18.59
N VAL A 206 -0.43 -17.25 -18.76
CA VAL A 206 0.51 -18.15 -18.07
C VAL A 206 1.70 -17.33 -17.62
N GLN A 207 2.00 -17.41 -16.35
CA GLN A 207 3.21 -16.80 -15.76
C GLN A 207 4.28 -17.83 -15.48
#